data_0da7eff2e3140ddaf10ab41ed183eb8d
#
_entry.id   0da7eff2e3140ddaf10ab41ed183eb8d
#
_cell.length_a   1.000
_cell.length_b   1.000
_cell.length_c   1.000
_cell.angle_alpha   90.00
_cell.angle_beta   90.00
_cell.angle_gamma   90.00
#
_symmetry.space_group_name_H-M   'P 1'
#
loop_
_entity.id
_entity.type
_entity.pdbx_description
1 polymer ?
#
loop_
_entity_poly.entity_id
_entity_poly.type
_entity_poly.pdbx_seq_one_letter_code
_entity_poly.pdbx_strand_id
1 'polypeptide(L)'
;SDNNASSGGAGDPWILGTTDTVTALDPAGSYDLGSSTLEYNLYQTLVTVPPNSTEIVGDAAKSCTYDDPTTLTCKLNPGEKFSNGDALTSADVKYSFERAIKIQDANGAAIYLLGSITDTAKDGTVTLNKGAIETPDDTTVVFHLDHPDTTFQYVLTYPGAAAIVDQDVFPADKKLADDQIIGSGPYKLSQYKAGDQAVLELNPNYTGPNTGKAPQVFVKYYTEPSALKLAVQNGEVDVAWRSLAPTDVASLKKDSNVTVATGKGSEIRYWVWNLNSGIGKQAAVRQAAAQIIDRDAIAKDAYDGTVDPLNSIVPPGYGGANEAFKTQYGAPNPAKAKQILKAAGISTPVNITVGWTPTHYGPSTEDEANEFQRQLESSGLFKVTLKSTEWEQYQTIYKQGAYDMWILGWFPDYPDGDDYLSPFMVDGGFFANGYHNAQVNKLVAQEQGTDDQAKRQQIFGQLQDIAAKDVPFIPTWVGQNTAVYGKGMSGVESTLDPSFIFRFWLVTKSG
;
A
#
# COMPACT_ATOMS: atom_id res chain seq x y z
N SER A 1 -36.83 20.15 -12.68
CA SER A 1 -35.89 19.30 -13.40
C SER A 1 -34.65 20.06 -13.88
N ASP A 2 -34.70 21.33 -13.94
CA ASP A 2 -33.61 22.14 -14.53
C ASP A 2 -32.65 22.71 -13.47
N ASN A 3 -32.83 22.30 -12.24
CA ASN A 3 -32.11 22.91 -11.14
C ASN A 3 -30.77 22.27 -10.81
N ASN A 4 -30.40 21.20 -11.51
CA ASN A 4 -29.19 20.46 -11.19
C ASN A 4 -27.91 21.15 -11.68
N ALA A 5 -28.02 22.05 -12.63
CA ALA A 5 -26.87 22.80 -13.13
C ALA A 5 -26.23 23.72 -12.10
N SER A 6 -26.94 24.03 -11.00
CA SER A 6 -26.46 24.92 -9.95
C SER A 6 -25.76 24.21 -8.80
N SER A 7 -25.64 22.88 -8.83
CA SER A 7 -25.06 22.11 -7.73
C SER A 7 -23.53 22.18 -7.63
N GLY A 8 -22.83 22.82 -8.58
CA GLY A 8 -21.40 22.98 -8.58
C GLY A 8 -20.61 21.79 -9.07
N GLY A 9 -21.25 20.64 -9.33
CA GLY A 9 -20.63 19.43 -9.89
C GLY A 9 -21.28 18.99 -11.18
N ALA A 10 -20.55 18.23 -12.01
CA ALA A 10 -21.07 17.62 -13.23
C ALA A 10 -21.59 16.22 -12.92
N GLY A 11 -22.84 15.93 -13.35
CA GLY A 11 -23.48 14.64 -13.14
C GLY A 11 -24.21 14.52 -11.81
N ASP A 12 -24.57 13.29 -11.50
CA ASP A 12 -25.38 12.96 -10.32
C ASP A 12 -24.50 12.54 -9.12
N PRO A 13 -25.06 12.54 -7.93
CA PRO A 13 -24.47 11.83 -6.79
C PRO A 13 -24.29 10.35 -7.12
N TRP A 14 -23.25 9.73 -6.56
CA TRP A 14 -23.03 8.31 -6.74
C TRP A 14 -22.64 7.63 -5.43
N ILE A 15 -22.76 6.31 -5.41
CA ILE A 15 -22.63 5.51 -4.20
C ILE A 15 -21.50 4.50 -4.37
N LEU A 16 -20.51 4.58 -3.48
CA LEU A 16 -19.46 3.59 -3.33
C LEU A 16 -19.87 2.59 -2.25
N GLY A 17 -19.80 1.31 -2.55
CA GLY A 17 -19.94 0.24 -1.56
C GLY A 17 -18.60 -0.42 -1.28
N THR A 18 -18.34 -0.73 -0.03
CA THR A 18 -17.10 -1.40 0.40
C THR A 18 -17.33 -2.24 1.65
N THR A 19 -16.49 -3.25 1.86
CA THR A 19 -16.42 -4.00 3.11
C THR A 19 -15.29 -3.52 4.03
N ASP A 20 -14.51 -2.53 3.60
CA ASP A 20 -13.47 -1.95 4.43
C ASP A 20 -14.07 -1.25 5.65
N THR A 21 -13.36 -1.28 6.76
CA THR A 21 -13.77 -0.62 8.00
C THR A 21 -12.95 0.66 8.20
N VAL A 22 -13.52 1.61 8.91
CA VAL A 22 -12.88 2.88 9.28
C VAL A 22 -12.43 2.78 10.73
N THR A 23 -11.12 2.90 10.97
CA THR A 23 -10.59 2.97 12.34
C THR A 23 -10.83 4.34 12.94
N ALA A 24 -10.48 5.40 12.21
CA ALA A 24 -10.71 6.79 12.59
C ALA A 24 -10.64 7.69 11.36
N LEU A 25 -11.40 8.78 11.35
CA LEU A 25 -11.28 9.83 10.32
C LEU A 25 -10.38 10.98 10.78
N ASP A 26 -10.04 11.04 12.05
CA ASP A 26 -8.96 11.88 12.55
C ASP A 26 -7.62 11.22 12.11
N PRO A 27 -6.79 11.92 11.35
CA PRO A 27 -5.56 11.31 10.83
C PRO A 27 -4.62 10.80 11.92
N ALA A 28 -4.66 11.39 13.11
CA ALA A 28 -3.80 10.97 14.22
C ALA A 28 -4.12 9.56 14.74
N GLY A 29 -5.27 8.99 14.37
CA GLY A 29 -5.72 7.67 14.84
C GLY A 29 -5.89 6.63 13.74
N SER A 30 -5.35 6.85 12.54
CA SER A 30 -5.59 5.94 11.41
C SER A 30 -4.30 5.42 10.78
N TYR A 31 -4.33 4.14 10.41
CA TYR A 31 -3.29 3.48 9.62
C TYR A 31 -3.89 2.29 8.85
N ASP A 32 -5.02 2.51 8.21
CA ASP A 32 -5.74 1.48 7.46
C ASP A 32 -6.35 2.05 6.20
N LEU A 33 -6.61 1.17 5.23
CA LEU A 33 -7.12 1.58 3.93
C LEU A 33 -8.53 2.16 4.00
N GLY A 34 -9.40 1.59 4.83
CA GLY A 34 -10.77 2.09 4.98
C GLY A 34 -10.83 3.55 5.42
N SER A 35 -9.97 3.91 6.38
CA SER A 35 -9.83 5.29 6.85
C SER A 35 -9.19 6.18 5.80
N SER A 36 -8.07 5.74 5.21
CA SER A 36 -7.34 6.55 4.23
C SER A 36 -8.14 6.79 2.95
N THR A 37 -9.01 5.88 2.56
CA THR A 37 -9.90 6.07 1.41
C THR A 37 -10.72 7.35 1.53
N LEU A 38 -11.28 7.61 2.69
CA LEU A 38 -12.00 8.87 2.93
C LEU A 38 -11.03 10.04 3.11
N GLU A 39 -9.96 9.82 3.86
CA GLU A 39 -9.01 10.89 4.20
C GLU A 39 -8.34 11.49 2.96
N TYR A 40 -8.02 10.72 1.95
CA TYR A 40 -7.48 11.25 0.68
C TYR A 40 -8.43 12.24 -0.01
N ASN A 41 -9.72 12.11 0.22
CA ASN A 41 -10.74 12.98 -0.38
C ASN A 41 -11.14 14.14 0.52
N LEU A 42 -10.86 14.05 1.82
CA LEU A 42 -11.29 15.04 2.84
C LEU A 42 -10.17 16.00 3.24
N TYR A 43 -8.92 15.56 3.16
CA TYR A 43 -7.75 16.33 3.58
C TYR A 43 -6.81 16.59 2.42
N GLN A 44 -6.00 17.63 2.53
CA GLN A 44 -4.78 17.76 1.74
C GLN A 44 -3.58 17.27 2.56
N THR A 45 -2.60 16.76 1.85
CA THR A 45 -1.23 16.60 2.30
C THR A 45 -0.37 17.64 1.59
N LEU A 46 0.88 17.81 1.96
CA LEU A 46 1.77 18.76 1.29
C LEU A 46 1.99 18.37 -0.18
N VAL A 47 2.20 17.09 -0.41
CA VAL A 47 2.47 16.51 -1.73
C VAL A 47 1.64 15.24 -1.92
N THR A 48 1.48 14.81 -3.17
CA THR A 48 0.73 13.62 -3.53
C THR A 48 1.36 12.96 -4.76
N VAL A 49 0.74 11.90 -5.26
CA VAL A 49 1.14 11.25 -6.52
C VAL A 49 -0.05 11.26 -7.49
N PRO A 50 0.20 11.52 -8.78
CA PRO A 50 -0.86 11.43 -9.80
C PRO A 50 -1.30 9.98 -10.02
N PRO A 51 -2.48 9.77 -10.62
CA PRO A 51 -2.90 8.43 -11.03
C PRO A 51 -1.86 7.75 -11.91
N ASN A 52 -1.63 6.47 -11.65
CA ASN A 52 -0.69 5.62 -12.41
C ASN A 52 0.75 6.15 -12.44
N SER A 53 1.18 6.79 -11.35
CA SER A 53 2.52 7.35 -11.22
C SER A 53 3.05 7.12 -9.81
N THR A 54 4.38 7.10 -9.66
CA THR A 54 5.08 7.16 -8.38
C THR A 54 5.83 8.48 -8.21
N GLU A 55 5.61 9.43 -9.13
CA GLU A 55 6.21 10.75 -9.08
C GLU A 55 5.52 11.62 -8.03
N ILE A 56 6.31 12.32 -7.21
CA ILE A 56 5.80 13.28 -6.24
C ILE A 56 5.43 14.58 -6.96
N VAL A 57 4.21 15.04 -6.72
CA VAL A 57 3.71 16.34 -7.21
C VAL A 57 3.12 17.13 -6.05
N GLY A 58 2.94 18.44 -6.25
CA GLY A 58 2.34 19.31 -5.24
C GLY A 58 0.87 19.00 -4.96
N ASP A 59 0.44 19.27 -3.74
CA ASP A 59 -0.96 19.30 -3.33
C ASP A 59 -1.21 20.62 -2.59
N ALA A 60 -1.20 20.68 -1.25
CA ALA A 60 -1.23 21.96 -0.54
C ALA A 60 0.03 22.78 -0.77
N ALA A 61 1.16 22.13 -0.99
CA ALA A 61 2.39 22.76 -1.42
C ALA A 61 2.52 22.75 -2.94
N LYS A 62 3.16 23.78 -3.50
CA LYS A 62 3.62 23.77 -4.90
C LYS A 62 4.66 22.70 -5.11
N SER A 63 5.58 22.55 -4.14
CA SER A 63 6.68 21.62 -4.19
C SER A 63 7.28 21.42 -2.80
N CYS A 64 7.92 20.27 -2.63
CA CYS A 64 8.86 20.01 -1.56
C CYS A 64 10.18 19.59 -2.19
N THR A 65 11.25 20.29 -1.86
CA THR A 65 12.59 20.09 -2.45
C THR A 65 13.63 19.86 -1.37
N TYR A 66 14.53 18.91 -1.60
CA TYR A 66 15.68 18.73 -0.73
C TYR A 66 16.73 19.79 -1.05
N ASP A 67 17.01 20.67 -0.06
CA ASP A 67 18.10 21.65 -0.17
C ASP A 67 19.46 20.95 0.05
N ASP A 68 19.45 19.95 0.92
CA ASP A 68 20.52 19.00 1.16
C ASP A 68 19.89 17.67 1.62
N PRO A 69 20.65 16.57 1.80
CA PRO A 69 20.05 15.26 2.12
C PRO A 69 19.22 15.20 3.40
N THR A 70 19.35 16.16 4.32
CA THR A 70 18.60 16.17 5.58
C THR A 70 17.68 17.37 5.74
N THR A 71 17.55 18.22 4.71
CA THR A 71 16.69 19.42 4.77
C THR A 71 15.70 19.42 3.61
N LEU A 72 14.42 19.32 3.93
CA LEU A 72 13.33 19.34 2.94
C LEU A 72 12.51 20.62 3.14
N THR A 73 12.46 21.46 2.10
CA THR A 73 11.68 22.72 2.12
C THR A 73 10.44 22.58 1.27
N CYS A 74 9.28 22.86 1.88
CA CYS A 74 7.98 22.87 1.22
C CYS A 74 7.45 24.29 1.13
N LYS A 75 6.99 24.69 -0.05
CA LYS A 75 6.36 25.99 -0.29
C LYS A 75 4.88 25.80 -0.52
N LEU A 76 4.04 26.34 0.38
CA LEU A 76 2.59 26.24 0.25
C LEU A 76 2.08 27.11 -0.92
N ASN A 77 1.00 26.63 -1.54
CA ASN A 77 0.24 27.47 -2.48
C ASN A 77 -0.42 28.61 -1.69
N PRO A 78 -0.42 29.84 -2.22
CA PRO A 78 -1.10 30.94 -1.56
C PRO A 78 -2.62 30.75 -1.60
N GLY A 79 -3.31 31.19 -0.52
CA GLY A 79 -4.76 31.22 -0.48
C GLY A 79 -5.45 29.88 -0.21
N GLU A 80 -4.72 28.84 0.19
CA GLU A 80 -5.32 27.57 0.61
C GLU A 80 -6.21 27.75 1.83
N LYS A 81 -7.37 27.08 1.84
CA LYS A 81 -8.36 27.20 2.90
C LYS A 81 -8.90 25.84 3.32
N PHE A 82 -9.28 25.74 4.59
CA PHE A 82 -10.10 24.64 5.09
C PHE A 82 -11.58 24.84 4.69
N SER A 83 -12.36 23.79 4.80
CA SER A 83 -13.77 23.81 4.40
C SER A 83 -14.63 24.79 5.20
N ASN A 84 -14.20 25.17 6.41
CA ASN A 84 -14.86 26.19 7.24
C ASN A 84 -14.46 27.62 6.88
N GLY A 85 -13.57 27.81 5.92
CA GLY A 85 -13.07 29.12 5.47
C GLY A 85 -11.80 29.61 6.17
N ASP A 86 -11.31 28.88 7.19
CA ASP A 86 -10.04 29.22 7.83
C ASP A 86 -8.87 29.09 6.85
N ALA A 87 -7.91 30.01 6.92
CA ALA A 87 -6.71 29.95 6.10
C ALA A 87 -5.85 28.77 6.51
N LEU A 88 -5.34 28.02 5.54
CA LEU A 88 -4.36 26.97 5.76
C LEU A 88 -2.97 27.59 5.62
N THR A 89 -2.22 27.57 6.71
CA THR A 89 -0.86 28.14 6.76
C THR A 89 0.15 27.09 7.21
N SER A 90 1.42 27.46 7.16
CA SER A 90 2.51 26.62 7.65
C SER A 90 2.36 26.27 9.13
N ALA A 91 1.70 27.12 9.92
CA ALA A 91 1.42 26.84 11.32
C ALA A 91 0.49 25.61 11.48
N ASP A 92 -0.50 25.45 10.62
CA ASP A 92 -1.37 24.29 10.61
C ASP A 92 -0.59 23.01 10.26
N VAL A 93 0.34 23.10 9.32
CA VAL A 93 1.19 21.96 8.94
C VAL A 93 2.02 21.50 10.13
N LYS A 94 2.75 22.42 10.77
CA LYS A 94 3.56 22.12 11.96
C LYS A 94 2.70 21.53 13.08
N TYR A 95 1.57 22.18 13.36
CA TYR A 95 0.61 21.71 14.35
C TYR A 95 0.15 20.27 14.09
N SER A 96 -0.12 19.93 12.83
CA SER A 96 -0.60 18.62 12.44
C SER A 96 0.39 17.51 12.79
N PHE A 97 1.68 17.71 12.50
CA PHE A 97 2.73 16.74 12.86
C PHE A 97 2.96 16.67 14.37
N GLU A 98 3.05 17.81 15.04
CA GLU A 98 3.21 17.87 16.49
C GLU A 98 2.07 17.15 17.20
N ARG A 99 0.85 17.39 16.76
CA ARG A 99 -0.36 16.77 17.30
C ARG A 99 -0.38 15.26 17.09
N ALA A 100 -0.12 14.81 15.88
CA ALA A 100 -0.14 13.39 15.53
C ALA A 100 0.85 12.59 16.39
N ILE A 101 2.02 13.13 16.62
CA ILE A 101 3.03 12.51 17.49
C ILE A 101 2.62 12.58 18.97
N LYS A 102 2.10 13.72 19.42
CA LYS A 102 1.72 13.93 20.83
C LYS A 102 0.62 12.97 21.29
N ILE A 103 -0.33 12.66 20.42
CA ILE A 103 -1.45 11.76 20.73
C ILE A 103 -0.97 10.33 20.99
N GLN A 104 0.12 9.88 20.38
CA GLN A 104 0.70 8.56 20.62
C GLN A 104 -0.28 7.41 20.40
N ASP A 105 -1.14 7.52 19.38
CA ASP A 105 -2.13 6.48 19.10
C ASP A 105 -1.45 5.26 18.45
N ALA A 106 -1.57 4.12 19.09
CA ALA A 106 -0.99 2.87 18.57
C ALA A 106 -1.62 2.42 17.25
N ASN A 107 -2.81 2.91 16.91
CA ASN A 107 -3.48 2.66 15.63
C ASN A 107 -3.20 3.76 14.60
N GLY A 108 -2.42 4.77 14.94
CA GLY A 108 -2.05 5.85 14.04
C GLY A 108 -0.75 5.56 13.32
N ALA A 109 -0.62 6.07 12.09
CA ALA A 109 0.58 5.86 11.28
C ALA A 109 1.76 6.74 11.71
N ALA A 110 1.51 7.88 12.32
CA ALA A 110 2.53 8.89 12.58
C ALA A 110 3.71 8.37 13.40
N ILE A 111 3.44 7.62 14.47
CA ILE A 111 4.49 7.09 15.34
C ILE A 111 5.35 6.00 14.67
N TYR A 112 4.91 5.47 13.54
CA TYR A 112 5.64 4.43 12.77
C TYR A 112 6.35 4.97 11.55
N LEU A 113 5.81 6.00 10.90
CA LEU A 113 6.29 6.46 9.59
C LEU A 113 7.17 7.71 9.64
N LEU A 114 7.20 8.44 10.74
CA LEU A 114 7.94 9.69 10.88
C LEU A 114 9.30 9.53 11.55
N GLY A 115 9.96 8.38 11.37
CA GLY A 115 11.20 8.03 12.07
C GLY A 115 12.36 8.98 11.84
N SER A 116 12.43 9.65 10.68
CA SER A 116 13.54 10.58 10.39
C SER A 116 13.41 11.95 11.06
N ILE A 117 12.26 12.25 11.66
CA ILE A 117 12.05 13.50 12.44
C ILE A 117 11.68 13.23 13.90
N THR A 118 11.72 11.98 14.33
CA THR A 118 11.32 11.57 15.68
C THR A 118 12.40 10.75 16.34
N ASP A 119 12.30 10.64 17.66
CA ASP A 119 13.12 9.77 18.49
C ASP A 119 12.19 8.83 19.26
N THR A 120 12.57 7.55 19.36
CA THR A 120 11.80 6.53 20.07
C THR A 120 12.55 6.11 21.33
N ALA A 121 11.94 6.33 22.48
CA ALA A 121 12.48 5.92 23.77
C ALA A 121 12.40 4.39 23.94
N LYS A 122 13.11 3.84 24.94
CA LYS A 122 13.12 2.41 25.24
C LYS A 122 11.74 1.86 25.57
N ASP A 123 10.85 2.67 26.15
CA ASP A 123 9.47 2.30 26.47
C ASP A 123 8.51 2.39 25.26
N GLY A 124 9.04 2.78 24.09
CA GLY A 124 8.26 2.93 22.87
C GLY A 124 7.63 4.31 22.65
N THR A 125 7.81 5.25 23.58
CA THR A 125 7.31 6.62 23.42
C THR A 125 8.05 7.33 22.31
N VAL A 126 7.30 7.88 21.35
CA VAL A 126 7.83 8.60 20.18
C VAL A 126 7.70 10.10 20.44
N THR A 127 8.79 10.84 20.25
CA THR A 127 8.81 12.30 20.40
C THR A 127 9.36 12.96 19.15
N LEU A 128 8.77 14.10 18.80
CA LEU A 128 9.27 14.92 17.69
C LEU A 128 10.63 15.53 18.09
N ASN A 129 11.61 15.43 17.21
CA ASN A 129 12.92 16.01 17.44
C ASN A 129 12.81 17.54 17.56
N LYS A 130 13.56 18.12 18.48
CA LYS A 130 13.59 19.58 18.65
C LYS A 130 14.07 20.24 17.37
N GLY A 131 13.30 21.23 16.89
CA GLY A 131 13.65 21.95 15.67
C GLY A 131 13.43 21.17 14.37
N ALA A 132 12.77 20.00 14.43
CA ALA A 132 12.54 19.17 13.26
C ALA A 132 11.68 19.88 12.20
N ILE A 133 10.77 20.74 12.63
CA ILE A 133 9.87 21.46 11.73
C ILE A 133 9.96 22.96 12.00
N GLU A 134 10.39 23.71 11.00
CA GLU A 134 10.45 25.18 11.06
C GLU A 134 9.44 25.79 10.11
N THR A 135 8.81 26.87 10.55
CA THR A 135 7.85 27.64 9.77
C THR A 135 8.27 29.10 9.76
N PRO A 136 9.28 29.46 8.94
CA PRO A 136 9.84 30.82 8.94
C PRO A 136 8.84 31.90 8.48
N ASP A 137 7.82 31.51 7.71
CA ASP A 137 6.72 32.35 7.31
C ASP A 137 5.45 31.53 7.07
N ASP A 138 4.33 32.15 6.75
CA ASP A 138 3.03 31.51 6.62
C ASP A 138 2.94 30.48 5.49
N THR A 139 3.88 30.49 4.55
CA THR A 139 3.84 29.63 3.35
C THR A 139 5.07 28.71 3.23
N THR A 140 5.95 28.69 4.20
CA THR A 140 7.17 27.87 4.15
C THR A 140 7.22 26.90 5.32
N VAL A 141 7.46 25.63 5.02
CA VAL A 141 7.70 24.57 6.00
C VAL A 141 9.04 23.95 5.68
N VAL A 142 9.91 23.87 6.67
CA VAL A 142 11.23 23.23 6.54
C VAL A 142 11.33 22.06 7.49
N PHE A 143 11.59 20.88 6.94
CA PHE A 143 11.81 19.65 7.72
C PHE A 143 13.31 19.39 7.85
N HIS A 144 13.77 19.18 9.06
CA HIS A 144 15.15 18.79 9.38
C HIS A 144 15.16 17.32 9.78
N LEU A 145 15.69 16.47 8.91
CA LEU A 145 15.79 15.02 9.14
C LEU A 145 17.05 14.73 9.94
N ASP A 146 17.00 13.72 10.82
CA ASP A 146 18.15 13.31 11.61
C ASP A 146 19.14 12.43 10.84
N HIS A 147 18.76 11.97 9.67
CA HIS A 147 19.61 11.23 8.72
C HIS A 147 19.03 11.40 7.31
N PRO A 148 19.85 11.20 6.25
CA PRO A 148 19.33 11.22 4.88
C PRO A 148 18.23 10.17 4.68
N ASP A 149 17.06 10.62 4.22
CA ASP A 149 15.89 9.78 4.02
C ASP A 149 15.00 10.35 2.92
N THR A 150 15.24 9.90 1.70
CA THR A 150 14.42 10.33 0.55
C THR A 150 13.03 9.70 0.55
N THR A 151 12.79 8.67 1.36
CA THR A 151 11.44 8.10 1.52
C THR A 151 10.53 9.02 2.30
N PHE A 152 11.07 9.96 3.06
CA PHE A 152 10.28 10.93 3.83
C PHE A 152 9.31 11.71 2.95
N GLN A 153 9.70 12.11 1.74
CA GLN A 153 8.80 12.79 0.80
C GLN A 153 7.57 11.94 0.44
N TYR A 154 7.72 10.61 0.40
CA TYR A 154 6.61 9.69 0.14
C TYR A 154 5.72 9.52 1.37
N VAL A 155 6.29 9.52 2.57
CA VAL A 155 5.51 9.55 3.82
C VAL A 155 4.61 10.77 3.87
N LEU A 156 5.07 11.90 3.33
CA LEU A 156 4.27 13.14 3.25
C LEU A 156 3.03 13.02 2.34
N THR A 157 2.93 11.97 1.54
CA THR A 157 1.72 11.71 0.73
C THR A 157 0.65 10.92 1.47
N TYR A 158 0.97 10.35 2.63
CA TYR A 158 0.05 9.47 3.35
C TYR A 158 -0.72 10.24 4.44
N PRO A 159 -2.07 10.27 4.36
CA PRO A 159 -2.88 11.08 5.28
C PRO A 159 -2.71 10.73 6.75
N GLY A 160 -2.62 9.45 7.09
CA GLY A 160 -2.45 9.01 8.48
C GLY A 160 -1.18 9.53 9.16
N ALA A 161 -0.17 9.93 8.37
CA ALA A 161 1.06 10.52 8.88
C ALA A 161 1.13 12.04 8.65
N ALA A 162 0.51 12.55 7.58
CA ALA A 162 0.84 13.86 7.04
C ALA A 162 -0.37 14.72 6.63
N ALA A 163 -1.60 14.30 6.90
CA ALA A 163 -2.77 15.14 6.61
C ALA A 163 -2.71 16.45 7.40
N ILE A 164 -3.04 17.54 6.74
CA ILE A 164 -3.06 18.86 7.34
C ILE A 164 -4.41 19.11 8.00
N VAL A 165 -4.39 19.36 9.30
CA VAL A 165 -5.60 19.65 10.08
C VAL A 165 -5.63 21.11 10.54
N ASP A 166 -6.84 21.65 10.71
CA ASP A 166 -7.05 22.99 11.20
C ASP A 166 -6.79 23.07 12.72
N GLN A 167 -5.77 23.83 13.10
CA GLN A 167 -5.38 23.98 14.51
C GLN A 167 -6.49 24.59 15.38
N ASP A 168 -7.42 25.34 14.78
CA ASP A 168 -8.53 25.95 15.51
C ASP A 168 -9.67 24.97 15.77
N VAL A 169 -9.65 23.80 15.14
CA VAL A 169 -10.73 22.80 15.24
C VAL A 169 -10.25 21.52 15.94
N PHE A 170 -9.06 21.03 15.58
CA PHE A 170 -8.54 19.77 16.12
C PHE A 170 -7.82 19.99 17.45
N PRO A 171 -8.23 19.29 18.54
CA PRO A 171 -7.54 19.41 19.83
C PRO A 171 -6.09 18.92 19.77
N ALA A 172 -5.21 19.55 20.53
CA ALA A 172 -3.78 19.26 20.49
C ALA A 172 -3.39 17.90 21.08
N ASP A 173 -4.21 17.34 21.96
CA ASP A 173 -3.84 16.21 22.80
C ASP A 173 -4.83 15.05 22.78
N LYS A 174 -5.85 15.11 21.92
CA LYS A 174 -6.84 14.04 21.78
C LYS A 174 -7.43 14.01 20.38
N LYS A 175 -7.93 12.85 19.98
CA LYS A 175 -8.64 12.70 18.71
C LYS A 175 -9.95 13.47 18.72
N LEU A 176 -10.28 14.03 17.57
CA LEU A 176 -11.59 14.61 17.28
C LEU A 176 -12.54 13.48 16.90
N ALA A 177 -13.82 13.59 17.26
CA ALA A 177 -14.83 12.63 16.87
C ALA A 177 -14.96 12.57 15.34
N ASP A 178 -15.21 11.38 14.80
CA ASP A 178 -15.21 11.15 13.35
C ASP A 178 -16.21 12.02 12.59
N ASP A 179 -17.38 12.30 13.19
CA ASP A 179 -18.41 13.15 12.58
C ASP A 179 -18.16 14.66 12.71
N GLN A 180 -17.07 15.05 13.38
CA GLN A 180 -16.72 16.46 13.64
C GLN A 180 -15.51 16.91 12.81
N ILE A 181 -14.88 16.03 12.04
CA ILE A 181 -13.67 16.37 11.30
C ILE A 181 -13.98 17.34 10.15
N ILE A 182 -13.05 18.22 9.88
CA ILE A 182 -13.01 19.07 8.70
C ILE A 182 -11.62 19.00 8.09
N GLY A 183 -11.51 19.27 6.81
CA GLY A 183 -10.23 19.29 6.11
C GLY A 183 -10.22 20.32 4.99
N SER A 184 -9.22 20.21 4.14
CA SER A 184 -9.05 21.10 2.98
C SER A 184 -9.05 20.35 1.65
N GLY A 185 -9.52 19.11 1.63
CA GLY A 185 -9.60 18.29 0.43
C GLY A 185 -10.69 18.74 -0.54
N PRO A 186 -10.80 18.07 -1.70
CA PRO A 186 -11.82 18.38 -2.71
C PRO A 186 -13.25 18.13 -2.22
N TYR A 187 -13.42 17.27 -1.23
CA TYR A 187 -14.70 16.98 -0.59
C TYR A 187 -14.63 17.31 0.90
N LYS A 188 -15.80 17.57 1.48
CA LYS A 188 -15.97 17.71 2.92
C LYS A 188 -16.97 16.68 3.43
N LEU A 189 -16.83 16.26 4.69
CA LEU A 189 -17.72 15.31 5.31
C LEU A 189 -19.02 16.03 5.73
N SER A 190 -20.16 15.56 5.22
CA SER A 190 -21.46 16.08 5.62
C SER A 190 -22.14 15.20 6.65
N GLN A 191 -21.90 13.88 6.62
CA GLN A 191 -22.44 12.92 7.59
C GLN A 191 -21.51 11.73 7.71
N TYR A 192 -21.37 11.22 8.92
CA TYR A 192 -20.68 9.95 9.17
C TYR A 192 -21.40 9.15 10.23
N LYS A 193 -21.76 7.92 9.88
CA LYS A 193 -22.34 6.94 10.81
C LYS A 193 -21.54 5.66 10.71
N ALA A 194 -20.80 5.36 11.78
CA ALA A 194 -19.85 4.24 11.80
C ALA A 194 -20.52 2.92 11.40
N GLY A 195 -19.87 2.17 10.50
CA GLY A 195 -20.35 0.88 10.01
C GLY A 195 -21.56 0.95 9.07
N ASP A 196 -22.12 2.12 8.82
CA ASP A 196 -23.30 2.31 7.98
C ASP A 196 -22.99 3.14 6.73
N GLN A 197 -22.76 4.44 6.88
CA GLN A 197 -22.45 5.27 5.72
C GLN A 197 -21.67 6.54 6.07
N ALA A 198 -20.97 7.04 5.07
CA ALA A 198 -20.40 8.38 5.04
C ALA A 198 -21.02 9.15 3.88
N VAL A 199 -21.24 10.44 4.04
CA VAL A 199 -21.70 11.33 2.97
C VAL A 199 -20.69 12.44 2.82
N LEU A 200 -20.11 12.53 1.63
CA LEU A 200 -19.16 13.56 1.25
C LEU A 200 -19.83 14.48 0.23
N GLU A 201 -19.59 15.78 0.35
CA GLU A 201 -20.05 16.77 -0.63
C GLU A 201 -18.89 17.63 -1.08
N LEU A 202 -19.04 18.31 -2.22
CA LEU A 202 -18.00 19.18 -2.73
C LEU A 202 -17.62 20.25 -1.69
N ASN A 203 -16.31 20.45 -1.53
CA ASN A 203 -15.80 21.53 -0.68
C ASN A 203 -15.71 22.83 -1.49
N PRO A 204 -16.56 23.83 -1.25
CA PRO A 204 -16.59 25.05 -2.05
C PRO A 204 -15.35 25.92 -1.83
N ASN A 205 -14.60 25.69 -0.76
CA ASN A 205 -13.38 26.42 -0.43
C ASN A 205 -12.11 25.73 -0.96
N TYR A 206 -12.27 24.57 -1.62
CA TYR A 206 -11.12 23.88 -2.19
C TYR A 206 -10.53 24.66 -3.38
N THR A 207 -9.22 24.88 -3.33
CA THR A 207 -8.48 25.61 -4.38
C THR A 207 -7.39 24.78 -5.03
N GLY A 208 -7.30 23.51 -4.67
CA GLY A 208 -6.27 22.60 -5.17
C GLY A 208 -6.55 22.08 -6.59
N PRO A 209 -5.68 21.19 -7.11
CA PRO A 209 -5.77 20.71 -8.50
C PRO A 209 -6.85 19.65 -8.75
N ASN A 210 -7.46 19.09 -7.71
CA ASN A 210 -8.30 17.89 -7.79
C ASN A 210 -9.78 18.19 -7.56
N THR A 211 -10.30 19.20 -8.23
CA THR A 211 -11.71 19.61 -8.10
C THR A 211 -12.64 18.43 -8.42
N GLY A 212 -13.54 18.15 -7.47
CA GLY A 212 -14.56 17.12 -7.65
C GLY A 212 -15.61 17.52 -8.69
N LYS A 213 -16.20 16.50 -9.32
CA LYS A 213 -17.22 16.66 -10.37
C LYS A 213 -18.61 16.33 -9.86
N ALA A 214 -18.78 15.21 -9.16
CA ALA A 214 -20.06 14.84 -8.58
C ALA A 214 -20.36 15.72 -7.36
N PRO A 215 -21.63 16.16 -7.16
CA PRO A 215 -21.97 17.03 -6.04
C PRO A 215 -21.87 16.33 -4.69
N GLN A 216 -22.13 15.02 -4.66
CA GLN A 216 -22.06 14.21 -3.45
C GLN A 216 -21.57 12.81 -3.78
N VAL A 217 -20.87 12.20 -2.83
CA VAL A 217 -20.51 10.78 -2.86
C VAL A 217 -20.98 10.16 -1.55
N PHE A 218 -21.76 9.08 -1.68
CA PHE A 218 -22.19 8.27 -0.54
C PHE A 218 -21.30 7.05 -0.46
N VAL A 219 -20.78 6.73 0.72
CA VAL A 219 -20.03 5.51 0.96
C VAL A 219 -20.86 4.62 1.87
N LYS A 220 -21.27 3.45 1.38
CA LYS A 220 -22.03 2.46 2.13
C LYS A 220 -21.14 1.31 2.56
N TYR A 221 -21.22 0.94 3.82
CA TYR A 221 -20.41 -0.10 4.41
C TYR A 221 -21.21 -1.39 4.55
N TYR A 222 -20.58 -2.48 4.11
CA TYR A 222 -21.11 -3.84 4.16
C TYR A 222 -20.23 -4.70 5.03
N THR A 223 -20.78 -5.66 5.76
CA THR A 223 -19.99 -6.61 6.54
C THR A 223 -19.57 -7.83 5.73
N GLU A 224 -20.36 -8.18 4.70
CA GLU A 224 -20.13 -9.40 3.90
C GLU A 224 -19.91 -9.08 2.43
N PRO A 225 -18.89 -9.70 1.79
CA PRO A 225 -18.68 -9.54 0.36
C PRO A 225 -19.87 -9.95 -0.49
N SER A 226 -20.63 -10.96 -0.08
CA SER A 226 -21.82 -11.42 -0.80
C SER A 226 -22.92 -10.37 -0.84
N ALA A 227 -23.09 -9.61 0.24
CA ALA A 227 -24.05 -8.50 0.28
C ALA A 227 -23.62 -7.35 -0.65
N LEU A 228 -22.33 -7.06 -0.69
CA LEU A 228 -21.77 -6.05 -1.60
C LEU A 228 -21.95 -6.45 -3.06
N LYS A 229 -21.73 -7.73 -3.38
CA LYS A 229 -21.98 -8.27 -4.74
C LYS A 229 -23.42 -8.03 -5.17
N LEU A 230 -24.39 -8.39 -4.33
CA LEU A 230 -25.80 -8.18 -4.61
C LEU A 230 -26.13 -6.71 -4.79
N ALA A 231 -25.57 -5.85 -3.94
CA ALA A 231 -25.82 -4.42 -3.96
C ALA A 231 -25.39 -3.78 -5.30
N VAL A 232 -24.23 -4.13 -5.83
CA VAL A 232 -23.80 -3.61 -7.14
C VAL A 232 -24.59 -4.21 -8.30
N GLN A 233 -24.98 -5.48 -8.20
CA GLN A 233 -25.79 -6.13 -9.24
C GLN A 233 -27.18 -5.49 -9.39
N ASN A 234 -27.81 -5.12 -8.28
CA ASN A 234 -29.16 -4.56 -8.31
C ASN A 234 -29.22 -3.02 -8.30
N GLY A 235 -28.05 -2.37 -8.37
CA GLY A 235 -27.98 -0.90 -8.42
C GLY A 235 -28.15 -0.20 -7.09
N GLU A 236 -28.12 -0.91 -5.96
CA GLU A 236 -28.13 -0.31 -4.63
C GLU A 236 -26.86 0.51 -4.37
N VAL A 237 -25.72 0.05 -4.91
CA VAL A 237 -24.50 0.84 -5.02
C VAL A 237 -24.11 0.97 -6.48
N ASP A 238 -23.44 2.07 -6.82
CA ASP A 238 -22.99 2.33 -8.18
C ASP A 238 -21.62 1.71 -8.45
N VAL A 239 -20.76 1.67 -7.45
CA VAL A 239 -19.42 1.12 -7.51
C VAL A 239 -19.18 0.25 -6.28
N ALA A 240 -18.77 -0.99 -6.50
CA ALA A 240 -18.24 -1.86 -5.45
C ALA A 240 -16.72 -1.88 -5.60
N TRP A 241 -16.00 -1.42 -4.59
CA TRP A 241 -14.55 -1.37 -4.67
C TRP A 241 -13.92 -2.36 -3.71
N ARG A 242 -13.10 -3.25 -4.31
CA ARG A 242 -12.31 -4.32 -3.71
C ARG A 242 -13.11 -5.28 -2.79
N SER A 243 -12.42 -6.24 -2.21
CA SER A 243 -12.93 -7.18 -1.20
C SER A 243 -14.02 -8.14 -1.68
N LEU A 244 -14.31 -8.21 -2.97
CA LEU A 244 -15.17 -9.25 -3.54
C LEU A 244 -14.39 -10.57 -3.65
N ALA A 245 -15.08 -11.70 -3.42
CA ALA A 245 -14.46 -13.01 -3.57
C ALA A 245 -14.04 -13.24 -5.04
N PRO A 246 -12.90 -13.92 -5.31
CA PRO A 246 -12.45 -14.20 -6.68
C PRO A 246 -13.50 -14.87 -7.56
N THR A 247 -14.25 -15.82 -7.02
CA THR A 247 -15.34 -16.50 -7.74
C THR A 247 -16.48 -15.54 -8.08
N ASP A 248 -16.77 -14.58 -7.20
CA ASP A 248 -17.78 -13.55 -7.44
C ASP A 248 -17.34 -12.58 -8.52
N VAL A 249 -16.08 -12.18 -8.52
CA VAL A 249 -15.53 -11.33 -9.59
C VAL A 249 -15.63 -12.04 -10.94
N ALA A 250 -15.28 -13.33 -11.00
CA ALA A 250 -15.39 -14.12 -12.22
C ALA A 250 -16.84 -14.20 -12.72
N SER A 251 -17.80 -14.38 -11.81
CA SER A 251 -19.23 -14.37 -12.11
C SER A 251 -19.70 -13.02 -12.64
N LEU A 252 -19.27 -11.92 -12.01
CA LEU A 252 -19.67 -10.58 -12.39
C LEU A 252 -19.13 -10.16 -13.76
N LYS A 253 -18.02 -10.71 -14.21
CA LYS A 253 -17.49 -10.48 -15.56
C LYS A 253 -18.47 -10.94 -16.65
N LYS A 254 -19.36 -11.88 -16.34
CA LYS A 254 -20.38 -12.41 -17.25
C LYS A 254 -21.72 -11.70 -17.13
N ASP A 255 -21.88 -10.80 -16.16
CA ASP A 255 -23.13 -10.06 -15.93
C ASP A 255 -23.14 -8.80 -16.80
N SER A 256 -24.10 -8.72 -17.73
CA SER A 256 -24.23 -7.61 -18.67
C SER A 256 -24.68 -6.28 -18.01
N ASN A 257 -25.16 -6.33 -16.77
CA ASN A 257 -25.61 -5.14 -16.04
C ASN A 257 -24.49 -4.37 -15.35
N VAL A 258 -23.33 -4.99 -15.24
CA VAL A 258 -22.17 -4.40 -14.55
C VAL A 258 -20.91 -4.49 -15.42
N THR A 259 -19.94 -3.69 -15.10
CA THR A 259 -18.59 -3.74 -15.68
C THR A 259 -17.59 -4.05 -14.57
N VAL A 260 -16.74 -5.05 -14.80
CA VAL A 260 -15.61 -5.33 -13.93
C VAL A 260 -14.42 -4.59 -14.49
N ALA A 261 -13.94 -3.59 -13.74
CA ALA A 261 -12.77 -2.80 -14.11
C ALA A 261 -11.57 -3.26 -13.29
N THR A 262 -10.43 -3.43 -13.92
CA THR A 262 -9.22 -3.93 -13.29
C THR A 262 -8.04 -3.03 -13.66
N GLY A 263 -7.40 -2.47 -12.64
CA GLY A 263 -6.14 -1.76 -12.75
C GLY A 263 -5.02 -2.54 -12.08
N LYS A 264 -3.79 -2.02 -12.20
CA LYS A 264 -2.64 -2.58 -11.50
C LYS A 264 -2.78 -2.36 -9.99
N GLY A 265 -2.46 -3.39 -9.21
CA GLY A 265 -2.41 -3.32 -7.75
C GLY A 265 -0.97 -3.29 -7.23
N SER A 266 -0.85 -3.29 -5.91
CA SER A 266 0.45 -3.21 -5.23
C SER A 266 0.54 -4.14 -4.02
N GLU A 267 -0.53 -4.82 -3.64
CA GLU A 267 -0.49 -5.90 -2.66
C GLU A 267 0.24 -7.09 -3.25
N ILE A 268 1.26 -7.61 -2.56
CA ILE A 268 2.06 -8.72 -3.06
C ILE A 268 2.00 -9.92 -2.11
N ARG A 269 2.33 -11.10 -2.67
CA ARG A 269 2.59 -12.33 -1.92
C ARG A 269 3.91 -12.92 -2.33
N TYR A 270 4.57 -13.51 -1.36
CA TYR A 270 5.89 -14.11 -1.55
C TYR A 270 6.11 -15.18 -0.49
N TRP A 271 7.03 -16.09 -0.79
CA TRP A 271 7.50 -17.14 0.11
C TRP A 271 8.90 -16.78 0.58
N VAL A 272 9.09 -16.72 1.90
CA VAL A 272 10.35 -16.32 2.53
C VAL A 272 11.15 -17.56 2.91
N TRP A 273 12.45 -17.58 2.63
CA TRP A 273 13.35 -18.63 3.07
C TRP A 273 13.96 -18.30 4.43
N ASN A 274 14.15 -19.33 5.27
CA ASN A 274 14.95 -19.24 6.48
C ASN A 274 16.43 -19.47 6.13
N LEU A 275 17.23 -18.41 6.21
CA LEU A 275 18.66 -18.47 5.95
C LEU A 275 19.48 -18.60 7.26
N ASN A 276 18.82 -18.65 8.42
CA ASN A 276 19.51 -18.76 9.71
C ASN A 276 20.08 -20.16 9.94
N SER A 277 19.38 -21.17 9.49
CA SER A 277 19.76 -22.57 9.75
C SER A 277 19.16 -23.53 8.73
N GLY A 278 19.64 -24.76 8.74
CA GLY A 278 19.07 -25.85 7.95
C GLY A 278 19.28 -25.68 6.44
N ILE A 279 18.34 -26.26 5.70
CA ILE A 279 18.42 -26.38 4.24
C ILE A 279 18.32 -25.02 3.56
N GLY A 280 17.65 -24.06 4.18
CA GLY A 280 17.51 -22.69 3.63
C GLY A 280 18.80 -21.91 3.50
N LYS A 281 19.87 -22.31 4.20
CA LYS A 281 21.22 -21.74 4.04
C LYS A 281 21.82 -22.04 2.68
N GLN A 282 21.38 -23.13 2.03
CA GLN A 282 21.94 -23.58 0.77
C GLN A 282 21.36 -22.76 -0.39
N ALA A 283 22.18 -21.89 -0.98
CA ALA A 283 21.74 -21.06 -2.10
C ALA A 283 21.19 -21.89 -3.27
N ALA A 284 21.79 -23.04 -3.54
CA ALA A 284 21.34 -23.92 -4.62
C ALA A 284 19.92 -24.45 -4.40
N VAL A 285 19.53 -24.72 -3.15
CA VAL A 285 18.17 -25.15 -2.80
C VAL A 285 17.17 -24.04 -3.07
N ARG A 286 17.48 -22.81 -2.67
CA ARG A 286 16.64 -21.65 -2.91
C ARG A 286 16.49 -21.36 -4.40
N GLN A 287 17.59 -21.42 -5.14
CA GLN A 287 17.61 -21.22 -6.59
C GLN A 287 16.86 -22.31 -7.34
N ALA A 288 16.99 -23.58 -6.92
CA ALA A 288 16.25 -24.68 -7.53
C ALA A 288 14.73 -24.50 -7.35
N ALA A 289 14.29 -24.11 -6.16
CA ALA A 289 12.88 -23.83 -5.93
C ALA A 289 12.38 -22.67 -6.83
N ALA A 290 13.14 -21.60 -6.93
CA ALA A 290 12.82 -20.48 -7.81
C ALA A 290 12.71 -20.88 -9.28
N GLN A 291 13.54 -21.86 -9.71
CA GLN A 291 13.53 -22.38 -11.08
C GLN A 291 12.29 -23.22 -11.41
N ILE A 292 11.63 -23.79 -10.38
CA ILE A 292 10.49 -24.69 -10.54
C ILE A 292 9.16 -23.95 -10.53
N ILE A 293 9.03 -22.90 -9.73
CA ILE A 293 7.75 -22.26 -9.46
C ILE A 293 7.12 -21.67 -10.71
N ASP A 294 5.85 -22.04 -10.92
CA ASP A 294 4.98 -21.58 -12.00
C ASP A 294 3.99 -20.57 -11.45
N ARG A 295 4.26 -19.30 -11.69
CA ARG A 295 3.43 -18.20 -11.20
C ARG A 295 2.09 -18.11 -11.91
N ASP A 296 2.04 -18.45 -13.20
CA ASP A 296 0.79 -18.46 -13.97
C ASP A 296 -0.19 -19.49 -13.41
N ALA A 297 0.30 -20.66 -13.06
CA ALA A 297 -0.51 -21.71 -12.44
C ALA A 297 -1.03 -21.30 -11.06
N ILE A 298 -0.21 -20.63 -10.25
CA ILE A 298 -0.65 -20.11 -8.95
C ILE A 298 -1.78 -19.09 -9.13
N ALA A 299 -1.62 -18.13 -10.03
CA ALA A 299 -2.63 -17.10 -10.29
C ALA A 299 -3.95 -17.71 -10.77
N LYS A 300 -3.88 -18.70 -11.66
CA LYS A 300 -5.05 -19.37 -12.22
C LYS A 300 -5.72 -20.31 -11.21
N ASP A 301 -4.95 -21.23 -10.63
CA ASP A 301 -5.52 -22.34 -9.87
C ASP A 301 -5.91 -21.94 -8.44
N ALA A 302 -5.17 -21.01 -7.83
CA ALA A 302 -5.47 -20.55 -6.47
C ALA A 302 -6.37 -19.30 -6.43
N TYR A 303 -6.32 -18.45 -7.47
CA TYR A 303 -6.95 -17.12 -7.45
C TYR A 303 -7.90 -16.83 -8.61
N ASP A 304 -8.23 -17.82 -9.43
CA ASP A 304 -9.14 -17.65 -10.59
C ASP A 304 -8.76 -16.49 -11.52
N GLY A 305 -7.47 -16.20 -11.64
CA GLY A 305 -6.98 -15.10 -12.50
C GLY A 305 -7.21 -13.70 -11.93
N THR A 306 -7.57 -13.58 -10.65
CA THR A 306 -7.79 -12.27 -9.99
C THR A 306 -6.51 -11.61 -9.48
N VAL A 307 -5.39 -12.26 -9.66
CA VAL A 307 -4.05 -11.73 -9.37
C VAL A 307 -3.18 -11.89 -10.61
N ASP A 308 -2.10 -11.11 -10.68
CA ASP A 308 -1.13 -11.21 -11.76
C ASP A 308 0.18 -11.85 -11.25
N PRO A 309 0.87 -12.64 -12.08
CA PRO A 309 2.19 -13.15 -11.72
C PRO A 309 3.17 -12.03 -11.39
N LEU A 310 3.95 -12.22 -10.33
CA LEU A 310 4.95 -11.23 -9.89
C LEU A 310 6.36 -11.83 -10.04
N ASN A 311 7.14 -11.27 -10.95
CA ASN A 311 8.48 -11.77 -11.29
C ASN A 311 9.61 -10.97 -10.65
N SER A 312 9.31 -10.05 -9.75
CA SER A 312 10.24 -9.36 -8.87
C SER A 312 9.47 -8.81 -7.67
N ILE A 313 10.16 -8.19 -6.71
CA ILE A 313 9.48 -7.79 -5.45
C ILE A 313 8.82 -6.42 -5.56
N VAL A 314 9.34 -5.51 -6.37
CA VAL A 314 8.71 -4.19 -6.58
C VAL A 314 7.56 -4.33 -7.56
N PRO A 315 6.34 -3.87 -7.21
CA PRO A 315 5.18 -4.06 -8.07
C PRO A 315 5.32 -3.37 -9.43
N PRO A 316 4.77 -3.97 -10.50
CA PRO A 316 4.65 -3.30 -11.79
C PRO A 316 3.89 -1.97 -11.66
N GLY A 317 4.40 -0.94 -12.31
CA GLY A 317 3.85 0.43 -12.22
C GLY A 317 4.60 1.32 -11.25
N TYR A 318 5.42 0.77 -10.38
CA TYR A 318 6.36 1.54 -9.57
C TYR A 318 7.62 1.88 -10.36
N GLY A 319 8.19 3.04 -10.13
CA GLY A 319 9.50 3.39 -10.71
C GLY A 319 10.56 2.40 -10.24
N GLY A 320 11.34 1.88 -11.19
CA GLY A 320 12.40 0.90 -10.92
C GLY A 320 11.95 -0.55 -10.85
N ALA A 321 10.67 -0.85 -11.04
CA ALA A 321 10.18 -2.21 -11.14
C ALA A 321 10.83 -2.95 -12.32
N ASN A 322 11.13 -4.23 -12.13
CA ASN A 322 11.65 -5.10 -13.18
C ASN A 322 11.08 -6.51 -13.05
N GLU A 323 11.57 -7.43 -13.87
CA GLU A 323 11.17 -8.84 -13.84
C GLU A 323 12.38 -9.75 -13.57
N ALA A 324 13.14 -9.42 -12.53
CA ALA A 324 14.43 -10.04 -12.25
C ALA A 324 14.39 -11.57 -12.14
N PHE A 325 13.35 -12.13 -11.51
CA PHE A 325 13.22 -13.60 -11.42
C PHE A 325 12.94 -14.23 -12.77
N LYS A 326 12.14 -13.60 -13.61
CA LYS A 326 11.89 -14.09 -14.98
C LYS A 326 13.18 -14.02 -15.82
N THR A 327 13.94 -12.96 -15.70
CA THR A 327 15.22 -12.80 -16.38
C THR A 327 16.24 -13.86 -15.93
N GLN A 328 16.31 -14.12 -14.63
CA GLN A 328 17.27 -15.07 -14.04
C GLN A 328 16.92 -16.53 -14.33
N TYR A 329 15.64 -16.91 -14.24
CA TYR A 329 15.22 -18.31 -14.26
C TYR A 329 14.43 -18.70 -15.52
N GLY A 330 13.80 -17.75 -16.20
CA GLY A 330 12.93 -18.04 -17.35
C GLY A 330 11.67 -18.81 -16.95
N ALA A 331 11.16 -19.60 -17.87
CA ALA A 331 10.02 -20.48 -17.61
C ALA A 331 10.36 -21.57 -16.59
N PRO A 332 9.37 -22.13 -15.86
CA PRO A 332 9.59 -23.26 -14.96
C PRO A 332 10.33 -24.40 -15.67
N ASN A 333 11.40 -24.88 -15.05
CA ASN A 333 12.27 -25.90 -15.65
C ASN A 333 12.85 -26.84 -14.58
N PRO A 334 12.16 -27.95 -14.27
CA PRO A 334 12.65 -28.92 -13.28
C PRO A 334 13.99 -29.57 -13.64
N ALA A 335 14.26 -29.75 -14.93
CA ALA A 335 15.54 -30.33 -15.36
C ALA A 335 16.72 -29.41 -15.01
N LYS A 336 16.55 -28.11 -15.21
CA LYS A 336 17.56 -27.12 -14.83
C LYS A 336 17.71 -27.02 -13.31
N ALA A 337 16.63 -27.11 -12.58
CA ALA A 337 16.65 -27.14 -11.11
C ALA A 337 17.45 -28.38 -10.60
N LYS A 338 17.26 -29.53 -11.23
CA LYS A 338 18.02 -30.73 -10.91
C LYS A 338 19.53 -30.53 -11.10
N GLN A 339 19.93 -29.87 -12.18
CA GLN A 339 21.32 -29.55 -12.45
C GLN A 339 21.91 -28.61 -11.39
N ILE A 340 21.14 -27.62 -10.95
CA ILE A 340 21.55 -26.68 -9.89
C ILE A 340 21.85 -27.45 -8.60
N LEU A 341 20.97 -28.34 -8.17
CA LEU A 341 21.16 -29.15 -6.96
C LEU A 341 22.32 -30.11 -7.09
N LYS A 342 22.45 -30.77 -8.23
CA LYS A 342 23.53 -31.73 -8.50
C LYS A 342 24.91 -31.04 -8.48
N ALA A 343 25.01 -29.86 -9.10
CA ALA A 343 26.27 -29.10 -9.14
C ALA A 343 26.70 -28.67 -7.72
N ALA A 344 25.78 -28.48 -6.82
CA ALA A 344 26.06 -28.14 -5.41
C ALA A 344 26.24 -29.36 -4.51
N GLY A 345 26.12 -30.60 -5.04
CA GLY A 345 26.27 -31.83 -4.28
C GLY A 345 25.11 -32.09 -3.32
N ILE A 346 23.92 -31.58 -3.60
CA ILE A 346 22.75 -31.71 -2.72
C ILE A 346 21.94 -32.93 -3.14
N SER A 347 21.69 -33.82 -2.17
CA SER A 347 20.90 -35.03 -2.37
C SER A 347 19.42 -34.69 -2.50
N THR A 348 18.72 -35.41 -3.38
CA THR A 348 17.29 -35.25 -3.62
C THR A 348 16.50 -36.52 -3.24
N PRO A 349 15.22 -36.41 -2.84
CA PRO A 349 14.47 -35.15 -2.68
C PRO A 349 14.96 -34.35 -1.47
N VAL A 350 14.87 -33.01 -1.59
CA VAL A 350 15.13 -32.09 -0.49
C VAL A 350 13.86 -32.00 0.36
N ASN A 351 13.98 -32.28 1.64
CA ASN A 351 12.84 -32.17 2.57
C ASN A 351 12.77 -30.74 3.11
N ILE A 352 11.62 -30.11 2.96
CA ILE A 352 11.36 -28.77 3.49
C ILE A 352 10.04 -28.70 4.23
N THR A 353 10.03 -27.91 5.30
CA THR A 353 8.81 -27.54 6.02
C THR A 353 8.38 -26.15 5.59
N VAL A 354 7.13 -26.02 5.17
CA VAL A 354 6.59 -24.78 4.61
C VAL A 354 5.40 -24.33 5.45
N GLY A 355 5.51 -23.13 6.02
CA GLY A 355 4.49 -22.53 6.87
C GLY A 355 3.51 -21.65 6.10
N TRP A 356 2.25 -21.68 6.52
CA TRP A 356 1.22 -20.80 6.02
C TRP A 356 0.21 -20.49 7.13
N THR A 357 -0.63 -19.49 6.91
CA THR A 357 -1.65 -19.05 7.88
C THR A 357 -3.03 -19.07 7.21
N PRO A 358 -4.07 -19.63 7.87
CA PRO A 358 -5.31 -19.98 7.17
C PRO A 358 -6.26 -18.80 6.91
N THR A 359 -6.24 -17.73 7.72
CA THR A 359 -7.28 -16.71 7.67
C THR A 359 -6.80 -15.32 7.32
N HIS A 360 -5.64 -14.91 7.80
CA HIS A 360 -5.14 -13.53 7.68
C HIS A 360 -5.08 -13.02 6.23
N TYR A 361 -4.63 -13.84 5.31
CA TYR A 361 -4.48 -13.50 3.89
C TYR A 361 -5.66 -13.98 3.03
N GLY A 362 -6.74 -14.44 3.65
CA GLY A 362 -7.92 -14.90 2.97
C GLY A 362 -7.92 -16.39 2.65
N PRO A 363 -9.07 -16.92 2.18
CA PRO A 363 -9.28 -18.37 2.01
C PRO A 363 -8.46 -19.00 0.90
N SER A 364 -8.00 -18.22 -0.08
CA SER A 364 -7.18 -18.75 -1.19
C SER A 364 -5.74 -19.06 -0.81
N THR A 365 -5.31 -18.71 0.41
CA THR A 365 -3.95 -19.00 0.88
C THR A 365 -3.69 -20.50 0.97
N GLU A 366 -4.66 -21.28 1.42
CA GLU A 366 -4.55 -22.75 1.45
C GLU A 366 -4.35 -23.31 0.03
N ASP A 367 -5.10 -22.81 -0.93
CA ASP A 367 -4.98 -23.22 -2.32
C ASP A 367 -3.61 -22.87 -2.89
N GLU A 368 -3.07 -21.71 -2.54
CA GLU A 368 -1.71 -21.33 -2.94
C GLU A 368 -0.67 -22.26 -2.30
N ALA A 369 -0.81 -22.56 -1.02
CA ALA A 369 0.11 -23.46 -0.32
C ALA A 369 0.09 -24.87 -0.93
N ASN A 370 -1.08 -25.38 -1.25
CA ASN A 370 -1.25 -26.68 -1.90
C ASN A 370 -0.65 -26.68 -3.31
N GLU A 371 -0.86 -25.64 -4.09
CA GLU A 371 -0.29 -25.52 -5.43
C GLU A 371 1.24 -25.40 -5.39
N PHE A 372 1.77 -24.65 -4.44
CA PHE A 372 3.21 -24.50 -4.22
C PHE A 372 3.84 -25.86 -3.90
N GLN A 373 3.23 -26.62 -2.98
CA GLN A 373 3.65 -28.00 -2.67
C GLN A 373 3.61 -28.90 -3.90
N ARG A 374 2.50 -28.86 -4.64
CA ARG A 374 2.32 -29.69 -5.83
C ARG A 374 3.40 -29.43 -6.87
N GLN A 375 3.73 -28.18 -7.13
CA GLN A 375 4.75 -27.79 -8.11
C GLN A 375 6.14 -28.31 -7.70
N LEU A 376 6.52 -28.12 -6.45
CA LEU A 376 7.81 -28.56 -5.94
C LEU A 376 7.92 -30.08 -5.92
N GLU A 377 6.87 -30.79 -5.47
CA GLU A 377 6.87 -32.27 -5.41
C GLU A 377 6.79 -32.91 -6.80
N SER A 378 6.07 -32.30 -7.73
CA SER A 378 5.97 -32.79 -9.11
C SER A 378 7.32 -32.82 -9.84
N SER A 379 8.26 -32.00 -9.40
CA SER A 379 9.63 -31.99 -9.95
C SER A 379 10.43 -33.25 -9.57
N GLY A 380 10.01 -33.96 -8.53
CA GLY A 380 10.77 -35.06 -7.92
C GLY A 380 11.95 -34.60 -7.08
N LEU A 381 12.20 -33.31 -6.96
CA LEU A 381 13.36 -32.74 -6.30
C LEU A 381 13.09 -32.31 -4.84
N PHE A 382 11.82 -32.15 -4.46
CA PHE A 382 11.42 -31.69 -3.14
C PHE A 382 10.36 -32.60 -2.54
N LYS A 383 10.42 -32.74 -1.22
CA LYS A 383 9.33 -33.26 -0.39
C LYS A 383 8.91 -32.15 0.58
N VAL A 384 7.66 -31.74 0.52
CA VAL A 384 7.14 -30.58 1.23
C VAL A 384 6.19 -31.00 2.33
N THR A 385 6.46 -30.57 3.55
CA THR A 385 5.53 -30.69 4.67
C THR A 385 4.90 -29.34 4.92
N LEU A 386 3.60 -29.21 4.67
CA LEU A 386 2.85 -27.98 4.95
C LEU A 386 2.42 -27.93 6.41
N LYS A 387 2.58 -26.79 7.05
CA LYS A 387 2.12 -26.53 8.42
C LYS A 387 1.37 -25.22 8.47
N SER A 388 0.14 -25.22 8.99
CA SER A 388 -0.66 -24.03 9.20
C SER A 388 -0.67 -23.61 10.66
N THR A 389 -0.65 -22.31 10.89
CA THR A 389 -0.71 -21.72 12.23
C THR A 389 -1.50 -20.43 12.15
N GLU A 390 -2.36 -20.15 13.12
CA GLU A 390 -3.12 -18.92 13.20
C GLU A 390 -2.19 -17.72 13.25
N TRP A 391 -2.61 -16.60 12.66
CA TRP A 391 -1.79 -15.45 12.39
C TRP A 391 -1.00 -14.93 13.59
N GLU A 392 -1.63 -14.80 14.73
CA GLU A 392 -0.97 -14.24 15.92
C GLU A 392 0.23 -15.10 16.35
N GLN A 393 0.06 -16.41 16.43
CA GLN A 393 1.14 -17.34 16.74
C GLN A 393 2.12 -17.49 15.56
N TYR A 394 1.63 -17.45 14.34
CA TYR A 394 2.43 -17.54 13.11
C TYR A 394 3.54 -16.49 13.08
N GLN A 395 3.21 -15.24 13.40
CA GLN A 395 4.18 -14.13 13.43
C GLN A 395 5.33 -14.37 14.42
N THR A 396 5.06 -15.05 15.50
CA THR A 396 6.08 -15.39 16.49
C THR A 396 6.95 -16.54 16.02
N ILE A 397 6.35 -17.64 15.58
CA ILE A 397 7.09 -18.88 15.34
C ILE A 397 7.88 -18.90 14.04
N TYR A 398 7.45 -18.18 12.99
CA TYR A 398 8.26 -18.13 11.78
C TYR A 398 9.61 -17.42 12.03
N LYS A 399 9.64 -16.45 12.93
CA LYS A 399 10.88 -15.77 13.33
C LYS A 399 11.79 -16.65 14.19
N GLN A 400 11.24 -17.68 14.83
CA GLN A 400 11.96 -18.61 15.68
C GLN A 400 12.46 -19.87 14.92
N GLY A 401 12.33 -19.88 13.59
CA GLY A 401 12.83 -20.99 12.77
C GLY A 401 11.90 -22.20 12.70
N ALA A 402 10.60 -22.04 12.93
CA ALA A 402 9.63 -23.12 12.85
C ALA A 402 9.52 -23.74 11.45
N TYR A 403 9.84 -22.99 10.42
CA TYR A 403 9.71 -23.39 9.01
C TYR A 403 10.99 -23.12 8.23
N ASP A 404 11.22 -23.93 7.18
CA ASP A 404 12.25 -23.65 6.18
C ASP A 404 11.82 -22.54 5.23
N MET A 405 10.53 -22.49 4.90
CA MET A 405 9.89 -21.41 4.15
C MET A 405 8.56 -21.04 4.78
N TRP A 406 8.12 -19.82 4.54
CA TRP A 406 6.77 -19.38 4.94
C TRP A 406 6.23 -18.28 4.04
N ILE A 407 4.90 -18.24 3.90
CA ILE A 407 4.22 -17.20 3.11
C ILE A 407 4.01 -15.93 3.94
N LEU A 408 4.26 -14.80 3.32
CA LEU A 408 3.87 -13.48 3.81
C LEU A 408 3.29 -12.65 2.67
N GLY A 409 2.67 -11.54 3.04
CA GLY A 409 2.19 -10.53 2.12
C GLY A 409 2.62 -9.15 2.56
N TRP A 410 2.51 -8.20 1.64
CA TRP A 410 2.81 -6.81 1.91
C TRP A 410 1.78 -5.92 1.24
N PHE A 411 1.30 -4.94 1.98
CA PHE A 411 0.50 -3.84 1.47
C PHE A 411 1.32 -2.56 1.66
N PRO A 412 1.46 -1.69 0.66
CA PRO A 412 2.40 -0.59 0.74
C PRO A 412 1.97 0.50 1.73
N ASP A 413 2.95 1.06 2.43
CA ASP A 413 2.78 2.26 3.24
C ASP A 413 2.74 3.51 2.35
N TYR A 414 3.52 3.50 1.27
CA TYR A 414 3.60 4.57 0.27
C TYR A 414 4.10 3.99 -1.06
N PRO A 415 3.84 4.67 -2.20
CA PRO A 415 4.12 4.12 -3.53
C PRO A 415 5.57 4.34 -3.98
N ASP A 416 6.53 3.81 -3.22
CA ASP A 416 7.95 3.86 -3.56
C ASP A 416 8.58 2.48 -3.44
N GLY A 417 9.54 2.18 -4.33
CA GLY A 417 10.22 0.89 -4.35
C GLY A 417 10.98 0.55 -3.06
N ASP A 418 11.45 1.55 -2.33
CA ASP A 418 12.13 1.32 -1.04
C ASP A 418 11.26 0.54 -0.05
N ASP A 419 9.96 0.78 -0.05
CA ASP A 419 9.00 0.09 0.83
C ASP A 419 8.92 -1.42 0.60
N TYR A 420 9.37 -1.89 -0.56
CA TYR A 420 9.42 -3.31 -0.96
C TYR A 420 10.82 -3.91 -0.92
N LEU A 421 11.83 -3.11 -0.66
CA LEU A 421 13.22 -3.53 -0.69
C LEU A 421 13.89 -3.42 0.67
N SER A 422 13.86 -2.25 1.28
CA SER A 422 14.50 -2.02 2.57
C SER A 422 13.98 -2.95 3.67
N PRO A 423 12.67 -3.07 3.92
CA PRO A 423 12.17 -3.96 4.98
C PRO A 423 12.50 -5.43 4.75
N PHE A 424 12.72 -5.85 3.51
CA PHE A 424 12.85 -7.25 3.14
C PHE A 424 14.30 -7.71 2.99
N MET A 425 15.22 -6.81 2.71
CA MET A 425 16.57 -7.20 2.29
C MET A 425 17.69 -6.72 3.20
N VAL A 426 17.47 -5.65 3.99
CA VAL A 426 18.50 -5.14 4.89
C VAL A 426 18.66 -6.02 6.12
N ASP A 427 19.85 -5.97 6.72
CA ASP A 427 20.10 -6.63 8.00
C ASP A 427 19.13 -6.13 9.07
N GLY A 428 18.53 -7.07 9.82
CA GLY A 428 17.56 -6.73 10.86
C GLY A 428 16.23 -6.24 10.32
N GLY A 429 15.95 -6.47 9.03
CA GLY A 429 14.68 -6.12 8.41
C GLY A 429 13.50 -6.97 8.88
N PHE A 430 12.33 -6.68 8.32
CA PHE A 430 11.04 -7.23 8.73
C PHE A 430 10.99 -8.77 8.70
N PHE A 431 11.65 -9.41 7.74
CA PHE A 431 11.57 -10.87 7.60
C PHE A 431 12.27 -11.63 8.73
N ALA A 432 13.29 -11.04 9.34
CA ALA A 432 14.12 -11.70 10.35
C ALA A 432 14.61 -13.09 9.90
N ASN A 433 14.86 -13.26 8.60
CA ASN A 433 15.17 -14.55 7.97
C ASN A 433 16.67 -14.85 7.86
N GLY A 434 17.51 -14.01 8.42
CA GLY A 434 18.97 -14.21 8.43
C GLY A 434 19.68 -13.80 7.14
N TYR A 435 18.97 -13.22 6.16
CA TYR A 435 19.59 -12.74 4.94
C TYR A 435 20.56 -11.61 5.23
N HIS A 436 21.79 -11.73 4.74
CA HIS A 436 22.82 -10.71 4.84
C HIS A 436 23.56 -10.58 3.50
N ASN A 437 23.61 -9.36 2.99
CA ASN A 437 24.41 -9.02 1.83
C ASN A 437 24.90 -7.56 2.00
N ALA A 438 26.20 -7.39 2.20
CA ALA A 438 26.79 -6.07 2.46
C ALA A 438 26.54 -5.08 1.30
N GLN A 439 26.49 -5.56 0.06
CA GLN A 439 26.19 -4.73 -1.10
C GLN A 439 24.74 -4.23 -1.06
N VAL A 440 23.81 -5.07 -0.63
CA VAL A 440 22.40 -4.68 -0.45
C VAL A 440 22.29 -3.55 0.57
N ASN A 441 22.90 -3.70 1.73
CA ASN A 441 22.86 -2.66 2.77
C ASN A 441 23.44 -1.33 2.27
N LYS A 442 24.50 -1.38 1.49
CA LYS A 442 25.12 -0.21 0.88
C LYS A 442 24.21 0.44 -0.17
N LEU A 443 23.62 -0.37 -1.06
CA LEU A 443 22.72 0.13 -2.10
C LEU A 443 21.46 0.78 -1.51
N VAL A 444 20.88 0.18 -0.47
CA VAL A 444 19.72 0.77 0.21
C VAL A 444 20.10 2.12 0.84
N ALA A 445 21.25 2.20 1.52
CA ALA A 445 21.72 3.48 2.06
C ALA A 445 21.93 4.53 0.96
N GLN A 446 22.43 4.14 -0.20
CA GLN A 446 22.62 5.04 -1.33
C GLN A 446 21.29 5.56 -1.89
N GLU A 447 20.28 4.67 -2.09
CA GLU A 447 18.99 5.13 -2.62
C GLU A 447 18.25 6.02 -1.63
N GLN A 448 18.38 5.75 -0.32
CA GLN A 448 17.78 6.58 0.73
C GLN A 448 18.50 7.93 0.88
N GLY A 449 19.72 8.05 0.40
CA GLY A 449 20.54 9.25 0.51
C GLY A 449 20.53 10.17 -0.71
N THR A 450 19.77 9.85 -1.76
CA THR A 450 19.71 10.67 -2.98
C THR A 450 18.27 10.98 -3.38
N ASP A 451 18.01 12.21 -3.83
CA ASP A 451 16.73 12.65 -4.38
C ASP A 451 16.65 12.50 -5.91
N ASP A 452 17.72 12.03 -6.56
CA ASP A 452 17.73 11.71 -7.97
C ASP A 452 16.92 10.42 -8.23
N GLN A 453 15.69 10.59 -8.72
CA GLN A 453 14.76 9.49 -8.94
C GLN A 453 15.26 8.49 -9.99
N ALA A 454 15.92 8.96 -11.03
CA ALA A 454 16.50 8.06 -12.04
C ALA A 454 17.58 7.17 -11.43
N LYS A 455 18.43 7.72 -10.57
CA LYS A 455 19.45 6.96 -9.84
C LYS A 455 18.83 5.98 -8.84
N ARG A 456 17.82 6.41 -8.09
CA ARG A 456 17.09 5.54 -7.15
C ARG A 456 16.48 4.34 -7.89
N GLN A 457 15.82 4.57 -9.01
CA GLN A 457 15.19 3.52 -9.82
C GLN A 457 16.24 2.54 -10.37
N GLN A 458 17.41 3.01 -10.77
CA GLN A 458 18.51 2.15 -11.19
C GLN A 458 18.97 1.25 -10.02
N ILE A 459 19.09 1.81 -8.83
CA ILE A 459 19.47 1.04 -7.63
C ILE A 459 18.38 0.02 -7.28
N PHE A 460 17.10 0.37 -7.40
CA PHE A 460 16.01 -0.58 -7.19
C PHE A 460 16.11 -1.78 -8.14
N GLY A 461 16.48 -1.53 -9.40
CA GLY A 461 16.74 -2.61 -10.35
C GLY A 461 17.89 -3.52 -9.91
N GLN A 462 19.00 -2.95 -9.46
CA GLN A 462 20.15 -3.71 -8.96
C GLN A 462 19.81 -4.56 -7.74
N LEU A 463 19.04 -4.01 -6.79
CA LEU A 463 18.60 -4.75 -5.60
C LEU A 463 17.71 -5.94 -5.96
N GLN A 464 16.82 -5.77 -6.91
CA GLN A 464 15.95 -6.84 -7.38
C GLN A 464 16.74 -7.92 -8.12
N ASP A 465 17.75 -7.55 -8.90
CA ASP A 465 18.65 -8.51 -9.56
C ASP A 465 19.43 -9.36 -8.53
N ILE A 466 19.89 -8.73 -7.47
CA ILE A 466 20.54 -9.44 -6.35
C ILE A 466 19.56 -10.40 -5.66
N ALA A 467 18.34 -9.97 -5.41
CA ALA A 467 17.32 -10.83 -4.82
C ALA A 467 17.00 -12.05 -5.67
N ALA A 468 16.94 -11.90 -6.99
CA ALA A 468 16.72 -13.03 -7.89
C ALA A 468 17.88 -14.03 -7.87
N LYS A 469 19.10 -13.58 -7.68
CA LYS A 469 20.29 -14.43 -7.57
C LYS A 469 20.37 -15.14 -6.21
N ASP A 470 20.20 -14.40 -5.12
CA ASP A 470 20.35 -14.93 -3.76
C ASP A 470 19.11 -15.66 -3.25
N VAL A 471 17.95 -15.35 -3.77
CA VAL A 471 16.65 -15.92 -3.45
C VAL A 471 16.38 -15.95 -1.93
N PRO A 472 16.40 -14.80 -1.25
CA PRO A 472 15.96 -14.76 0.14
C PRO A 472 14.44 -14.95 0.27
N PHE A 473 13.71 -14.69 -0.81
CA PHE A 473 12.27 -14.89 -0.97
C PHE A 473 11.95 -15.22 -2.43
N ILE A 474 10.75 -15.78 -2.65
CA ILE A 474 10.22 -16.03 -3.99
C ILE A 474 8.91 -15.25 -4.14
N PRO A 475 8.88 -14.15 -4.91
CA PRO A 475 7.61 -13.45 -5.20
C PRO A 475 6.72 -14.35 -6.05
N THR A 476 5.41 -14.34 -5.78
CA THR A 476 4.47 -15.17 -6.54
C THR A 476 3.44 -14.37 -7.31
N TRP A 477 2.80 -13.39 -6.68
CA TRP A 477 1.79 -12.60 -7.38
C TRP A 477 1.66 -11.19 -6.81
N VAL A 478 1.08 -10.32 -7.63
CA VAL A 478 0.63 -8.99 -7.25
C VAL A 478 -0.88 -8.92 -7.46
N GLY A 479 -1.58 -8.33 -6.49
CA GLY A 479 -3.02 -8.13 -6.56
C GLY A 479 -3.41 -7.13 -7.65
N GLN A 480 -4.64 -7.25 -8.10
CA GLN A 480 -5.26 -6.29 -9.00
C GLN A 480 -6.04 -5.28 -8.17
N ASN A 481 -6.13 -4.06 -8.64
CA ASN A 481 -7.03 -3.07 -8.06
C ASN A 481 -8.32 -3.11 -8.86
N THR A 482 -9.34 -3.78 -8.31
CA THR A 482 -10.57 -4.12 -9.03
C THR A 482 -11.76 -3.37 -8.43
N ALA A 483 -12.59 -2.82 -9.30
CA ALA A 483 -13.90 -2.28 -8.96
C ALA A 483 -14.95 -2.85 -9.92
N VAL A 484 -16.17 -2.96 -9.42
CA VAL A 484 -17.31 -3.35 -10.23
C VAL A 484 -18.30 -2.20 -10.23
N TYR A 485 -18.76 -1.75 -11.38
CA TYR A 485 -19.66 -0.62 -11.45
C TYR A 485 -20.84 -0.84 -12.40
N GLY A 486 -21.93 -0.16 -12.10
CA GLY A 486 -23.15 -0.18 -12.90
C GLY A 486 -23.14 0.78 -14.07
N LYS A 487 -24.22 0.83 -14.80
CA LYS A 487 -24.41 1.72 -15.95
C LYS A 487 -24.41 3.19 -15.53
N GLY A 488 -23.93 4.05 -16.42
CA GLY A 488 -23.88 5.50 -16.20
C GLY A 488 -22.63 6.00 -15.49
N MET A 489 -21.77 5.10 -15.01
CA MET A 489 -20.54 5.48 -14.32
C MET A 489 -19.40 5.77 -15.31
N SER A 490 -18.58 6.78 -15.01
CA SER A 490 -17.38 7.14 -15.77
C SER A 490 -16.24 7.47 -14.85
N GLY A 491 -15.01 7.22 -15.30
CA GLY A 491 -13.78 7.59 -14.59
C GLY A 491 -13.31 6.59 -13.56
N VAL A 492 -14.03 5.48 -13.35
CA VAL A 492 -13.66 4.46 -12.35
C VAL A 492 -12.29 3.87 -12.67
N GLU A 493 -12.02 3.49 -13.91
CA GLU A 493 -10.74 2.93 -14.35
C GLU A 493 -9.57 3.87 -14.06
N SER A 494 -9.79 5.17 -14.17
CA SER A 494 -8.75 6.19 -13.98
C SER A 494 -8.20 6.24 -12.56
N THR A 495 -8.97 5.74 -11.58
CA THR A 495 -8.54 5.73 -10.17
C THR A 495 -8.07 4.36 -9.70
N LEU A 496 -8.09 3.33 -10.55
CA LEU A 496 -7.64 1.98 -10.20
C LEU A 496 -6.16 1.82 -10.52
N ASP A 497 -5.31 2.21 -9.59
CA ASP A 497 -3.87 2.19 -9.75
C ASP A 497 -3.15 1.58 -8.54
N PRO A 498 -1.81 1.40 -8.60
CA PRO A 498 -1.07 0.79 -7.50
C PRO A 498 -1.04 1.60 -6.20
N SER A 499 -1.42 2.87 -6.20
CA SER A 499 -1.44 3.69 -4.97
C SER A 499 -2.60 3.32 -4.04
N PHE A 500 -3.64 2.68 -4.54
CA PHE A 500 -4.91 2.43 -3.83
C PHE A 500 -5.58 3.70 -3.31
N ILE A 501 -5.27 4.83 -3.92
CA ILE A 501 -6.01 6.07 -3.67
C ILE A 501 -7.26 6.04 -4.55
N PHE A 502 -8.43 5.87 -3.95
CA PHE A 502 -9.68 5.98 -4.70
C PHE A 502 -10.06 7.46 -4.77
N ARG A 503 -9.83 8.07 -5.93
CA ARG A 503 -9.96 9.50 -6.16
C ARG A 503 -11.38 9.83 -6.58
N PHE A 504 -12.21 10.24 -5.63
CA PHE A 504 -13.64 10.54 -5.89
C PHE A 504 -13.82 11.64 -6.94
N TRP A 505 -12.85 12.55 -7.02
CA TRP A 505 -12.90 13.66 -8.00
C TRP A 505 -12.77 13.22 -9.47
N LEU A 506 -12.36 11.98 -9.73
CA LEU A 506 -12.23 11.43 -11.08
C LEU A 506 -13.51 10.72 -11.55
N VAL A 507 -14.47 10.48 -10.66
CA VAL A 507 -15.61 9.61 -10.92
C VAL A 507 -16.91 10.42 -11.05
N THR A 508 -17.70 10.10 -12.07
CA THR A 508 -19.00 10.74 -12.33
C THR A 508 -20.07 9.71 -12.63
N LYS A 509 -21.31 10.09 -12.39
CA LYS A 509 -22.50 9.34 -12.80
C LYS A 509 -23.36 10.23 -13.70
N SER A 510 -23.75 9.71 -14.85
CA SER A 510 -24.71 10.35 -15.75
C SER A 510 -26.03 9.61 -15.69
N GLY A 511 -27.11 10.34 -15.55
CA GLY A 511 -28.47 9.83 -15.33
C GLY A 511 -28.98 8.87 -16.40
#